data_667fca89e040c6cfcb0367894cf65181
#
_entry.id   667fca89e040c6cfcb0367894cf65181
#
_cell.length_a   1.000
_cell.length_b   1.000
_cell.length_c   1.000
_cell.angle_alpha   90.00
_cell.angle_beta   90.00
_cell.angle_gamma   90.00
#
_symmetry.space_group_name_H-M   'P 1'
#
loop_
_entity.id
_entity.type
_entity.pdbx_description
1 polymer ?
#
loop_
_entity_poly.entity_id
_entity_poly.type
_entity_poly.pdbx_seq_one_letter_code
_entity_poly.pdbx_strand_id
1 'polypeptide(L)'
;MSAAATDLSRTVFGHRFQNPLVLAAGTAGYGRELDGVMDLDRLGGLVTKAVSLAPRHGNASPRVAEFRGGMLNSVGLANPGLDAVRADLLPWLATHVRRARVLVNVVGFTTEEYAQVVAGLDGMPAIAGFELNLSCPNTLAGGLEFGTDPECVRRIVAACRIRTRLPISAKLSPALPDIPGMALVARDAGADAVSVVNTLPGLLFAEHGGAFRLGNGNGGVSGPVLLPVGVLAVARVVERTGGMPVIGVGGVRSAADVRQYLRAGAALVGIGTAALADPRLPERIIRELERGHG
;
A
#
# COMPACT_ATOMS: atom_id res chain seq x y z
N MET A 1 -4.74 -37.41 12.57
CA MET A 1 -4.62 -37.17 11.14
C MET A 1 -4.33 -35.66 10.99
N SER A 2 -3.15 -35.29 10.49
CA SER A 2 -2.85 -33.86 10.21
C SER A 2 -3.75 -33.41 9.07
N ALA A 3 -4.59 -32.42 9.32
CA ALA A 3 -5.36 -31.80 8.24
C ALA A 3 -4.37 -31.25 7.21
N ALA A 4 -4.58 -31.53 5.94
CA ALA A 4 -3.76 -30.95 4.88
C ALA A 4 -3.85 -29.43 4.94
N ALA A 5 -2.71 -28.76 4.84
CA ALA A 5 -2.68 -27.29 4.84
C ALA A 5 -3.50 -26.75 3.67
N THR A 6 -4.33 -25.74 3.93
CA THR A 6 -5.14 -25.08 2.89
C THR A 6 -4.22 -24.37 1.89
N ASP A 7 -4.38 -24.63 0.60
CA ASP A 7 -3.68 -23.85 -0.45
C ASP A 7 -4.27 -22.43 -0.48
N LEU A 8 -3.46 -21.47 -0.06
CA LEU A 8 -3.82 -20.04 -0.02
C LEU A 8 -3.36 -19.30 -1.27
N SER A 9 -2.74 -19.99 -2.23
CA SER A 9 -2.17 -19.34 -3.42
C SER A 9 -3.24 -18.68 -4.29
N ARG A 10 -2.86 -17.58 -4.93
CA ARG A 10 -3.72 -16.79 -5.82
C ARG A 10 -2.91 -16.30 -7.01
N THR A 11 -3.52 -16.32 -8.18
CA THR A 11 -2.96 -15.67 -9.37
C THR A 11 -3.60 -14.29 -9.50
N VAL A 12 -2.80 -13.25 -9.37
CA VAL A 12 -3.21 -11.85 -9.48
C VAL A 12 -2.19 -11.14 -10.36
N PHE A 13 -2.61 -10.31 -11.30
CA PHE A 13 -1.73 -9.59 -12.23
C PHE A 13 -0.80 -10.50 -13.06
N GLY A 14 -1.23 -11.72 -13.38
CA GLY A 14 -0.38 -12.71 -14.03
C GLY A 14 0.72 -13.33 -13.15
N HIS A 15 0.84 -12.92 -11.89
CA HIS A 15 1.79 -13.46 -10.91
C HIS A 15 1.10 -14.39 -9.91
N ARG A 16 1.76 -15.49 -9.56
CA ARG A 16 1.32 -16.33 -8.45
C ARG A 16 1.84 -15.76 -7.13
N PHE A 17 0.91 -15.41 -6.24
CA PHE A 17 1.14 -15.11 -4.82
C PHE A 17 0.89 -16.39 -4.02
N GLN A 18 1.82 -16.78 -3.16
CA GLN A 18 1.70 -18.01 -2.38
C GLN A 18 0.61 -17.96 -1.31
N ASN A 19 0.20 -16.76 -0.89
CA ASN A 19 -0.95 -16.48 -0.04
C ASN A 19 -1.44 -15.05 -0.28
N PRO A 20 -2.63 -14.66 0.19
CA PRO A 20 -3.19 -13.33 -0.10
C PRO A 20 -2.60 -12.19 0.73
N LEU A 21 -1.75 -12.46 1.75
CA LEU A 21 -1.28 -11.43 2.67
C LEU A 21 -0.04 -10.71 2.12
N VAL A 22 -0.11 -9.38 2.06
CA VAL A 22 1.00 -8.52 1.65
C VAL A 22 1.29 -7.47 2.72
N LEU A 23 2.54 -7.03 2.88
CA LEU A 23 2.85 -5.87 3.69
C LEU A 23 2.49 -4.60 2.91
N ALA A 24 1.70 -3.72 3.52
CA ALA A 24 1.31 -2.44 2.93
C ALA A 24 2.50 -1.48 2.84
N ALA A 25 2.42 -0.53 1.91
CA ALA A 25 3.47 0.47 1.68
C ALA A 25 3.91 1.18 2.97
N GLY A 26 5.22 1.29 3.15
CA GLY A 26 5.84 1.93 4.31
C GLY A 26 5.93 1.06 5.57
N THR A 27 5.43 -0.20 5.54
CA THR A 27 5.50 -1.13 6.68
C THR A 27 6.85 -1.84 6.75
N ALA A 28 7.37 -2.30 5.61
CA ALA A 28 8.63 -3.05 5.52
C ALA A 28 9.83 -2.18 5.10
N GLY A 29 9.68 -0.86 5.01
CA GLY A 29 10.69 -0.07 4.35
C GLY A 29 10.95 -0.59 2.93
N TYR A 30 12.17 -1.01 2.65
CA TYR A 30 12.54 -1.72 1.42
C TYR A 30 12.89 -3.19 1.68
N GLY A 31 12.37 -3.76 2.76
CA GLY A 31 12.59 -5.16 3.16
C GLY A 31 13.79 -5.36 4.08
N ARG A 32 14.89 -4.66 3.85
CA ARG A 32 16.12 -4.76 4.64
C ARG A 32 15.89 -4.46 6.13
N GLU A 33 14.95 -3.60 6.44
CA GLU A 33 14.57 -3.22 7.81
C GLU A 33 13.95 -4.39 8.60
N LEU A 34 13.47 -5.41 7.93
CA LEU A 34 12.88 -6.60 8.54
C LEU A 34 13.78 -7.85 8.42
N ASP A 35 14.98 -7.70 7.84
CA ASP A 35 15.95 -8.79 7.73
C ASP A 35 16.34 -9.32 9.13
N GLY A 36 16.33 -10.64 9.30
CA GLY A 36 16.55 -11.28 10.59
C GLY A 36 15.40 -11.13 11.62
N VAL A 37 14.36 -10.33 11.34
CA VAL A 37 13.18 -10.15 12.19
C VAL A 37 12.06 -11.10 11.81
N MET A 38 11.77 -11.19 10.51
CA MET A 38 10.78 -12.09 9.94
C MET A 38 11.28 -12.67 8.62
N ASP A 39 10.73 -13.80 8.20
CA ASP A 39 10.94 -14.36 6.87
C ASP A 39 9.99 -13.69 5.87
N LEU A 40 10.51 -12.75 5.07
CA LEU A 40 9.74 -12.06 4.04
C LEU A 40 9.17 -13.02 2.99
N ASP A 41 9.84 -14.15 2.74
CA ASP A 41 9.38 -15.16 1.79
C ASP A 41 8.23 -16.05 2.33
N ARG A 42 7.78 -15.82 3.56
CA ARG A 42 6.49 -16.35 4.05
C ARG A 42 5.29 -15.56 3.53
N LEU A 43 5.47 -14.30 3.16
CA LEU A 43 4.41 -13.42 2.67
C LEU A 43 3.98 -13.79 1.24
N GLY A 44 2.76 -13.44 0.86
CA GLY A 44 2.37 -13.39 -0.56
C GLY A 44 3.15 -12.31 -1.30
N GLY A 45 3.35 -11.17 -0.65
CA GLY A 45 4.14 -10.08 -1.20
C GLY A 45 4.40 -8.94 -0.21
N LEU A 46 5.07 -7.92 -0.68
CA LEU A 46 5.27 -6.67 0.03
C LEU A 46 5.19 -5.48 -0.93
N VAL A 47 4.69 -4.36 -0.40
CA VAL A 47 4.74 -3.06 -1.08
C VAL A 47 5.84 -2.25 -0.41
N THR A 48 6.80 -1.78 -1.18
CA THR A 48 7.94 -1.03 -0.65
C THR A 48 7.49 0.32 -0.06
N LYS A 49 8.35 0.94 0.71
CA LYS A 49 8.24 2.37 0.99
C LYS A 49 8.23 3.15 -0.32
N ALA A 50 7.63 4.34 -0.29
CA ALA A 50 7.51 5.19 -1.47
C ALA A 50 8.86 5.52 -2.10
N VAL A 51 8.90 5.56 -3.43
CA VAL A 51 10.03 6.02 -4.23
C VAL A 51 9.60 7.28 -4.96
N SER A 52 10.33 8.37 -4.75
CA SER A 52 10.20 9.61 -5.53
C SER A 52 11.43 9.82 -6.42
N LEU A 53 11.32 10.70 -7.41
CA LEU A 53 12.43 11.02 -8.32
C LEU A 53 13.65 11.51 -7.53
N ALA A 54 13.47 12.54 -6.72
CA ALA A 54 14.50 13.09 -5.83
C ALA A 54 14.36 12.54 -4.40
N PRO A 55 15.45 12.48 -3.59
CA PRO A 55 15.39 12.12 -2.17
C PRO A 55 14.49 13.08 -1.37
N ARG A 56 13.85 12.57 -0.30
CA ARG A 56 13.01 13.35 0.59
C ARG A 56 13.32 13.09 2.06
N HIS A 57 13.50 14.15 2.84
CA HIS A 57 13.71 14.04 4.28
C HIS A 57 12.43 13.72 5.05
N GLY A 58 11.26 14.04 4.48
CA GLY A 58 9.96 13.92 5.14
C GLY A 58 9.67 15.09 6.09
N ASN A 59 8.62 14.91 6.89
CA ASN A 59 8.13 15.94 7.82
C ASN A 59 8.96 16.01 9.11
N ALA A 60 8.80 17.10 9.86
CA ALA A 60 9.37 17.25 11.20
C ALA A 60 8.78 16.20 12.18
N SER A 61 9.60 15.79 13.16
CA SER A 61 9.15 14.93 14.26
C SER A 61 8.33 15.72 15.30
N PRO A 62 7.40 15.05 16.01
CA PRO A 62 7.02 13.64 15.94
C PRO A 62 6.26 13.30 14.66
N ARG A 63 6.57 12.14 14.06
CA ARG A 63 5.94 11.68 12.80
C ARG A 63 4.83 10.65 13.00
N VAL A 64 4.74 10.11 14.22
CA VAL A 64 3.76 9.08 14.61
C VAL A 64 3.22 9.43 15.98
N ALA A 65 1.92 9.23 16.16
CA ALA A 65 1.23 9.36 17.44
C ALA A 65 0.18 8.28 17.59
N GLU A 66 0.25 7.50 18.65
CA GLU A 66 -0.75 6.49 18.96
C GLU A 66 -1.97 7.13 19.65
N PHE A 67 -3.13 6.55 19.44
CA PHE A 67 -4.37 6.86 20.16
C PHE A 67 -5.22 5.61 20.32
N ARG A 68 -6.24 5.68 21.18
CA ARG A 68 -7.14 4.55 21.39
C ARG A 68 -7.86 4.19 20.10
N GLY A 69 -7.50 3.05 19.53
CA GLY A 69 -8.09 2.51 18.31
C GLY A 69 -7.26 2.69 17.04
N GLY A 70 -6.07 3.32 17.12
CA GLY A 70 -5.24 3.48 15.93
C GLY A 70 -3.95 4.26 16.10
N MET A 71 -3.43 4.68 15.00
CA MET A 71 -2.20 5.45 14.87
C MET A 71 -2.45 6.62 13.91
N LEU A 72 -1.98 7.80 14.28
CA LEU A 72 -1.87 8.95 13.40
C LEU A 72 -0.42 9.07 12.92
N ASN A 73 -0.19 9.23 11.61
CA ASN A 73 1.14 9.36 11.06
C ASN A 73 1.24 10.49 10.03
N SER A 74 2.39 11.14 9.98
CA SER A 74 2.74 12.15 8.99
C SER A 74 4.24 12.04 8.67
N VAL A 75 4.61 10.97 7.95
CA VAL A 75 6.02 10.69 7.61
C VAL A 75 6.55 11.67 6.55
N GLY A 76 5.69 12.21 5.70
CA GLY A 76 6.05 13.14 4.63
C GLY A 76 6.81 12.50 3.48
N LEU A 77 6.53 11.22 3.22
CA LEU A 77 7.10 10.45 2.10
C LEU A 77 8.64 10.38 2.13
N ALA A 78 9.24 10.37 3.34
CA ALA A 78 10.69 10.27 3.50
C ALA A 78 11.22 9.03 2.77
N ASN A 79 12.15 9.23 1.82
CA ASN A 79 12.74 8.17 1.01
C ASN A 79 14.07 8.63 0.36
N PRO A 80 14.95 7.70 -0.05
CA PRO A 80 16.27 8.05 -0.56
C PRO A 80 16.28 8.47 -2.05
N GLY A 81 15.14 8.47 -2.72
CA GLY A 81 15.03 8.78 -4.15
C GLY A 81 15.31 7.61 -5.09
N LEU A 82 15.01 7.81 -6.37
CA LEU A 82 15.07 6.79 -7.41
C LEU A 82 16.46 6.17 -7.54
N ASP A 83 17.52 6.98 -7.59
CA ASP A 83 18.87 6.49 -7.88
C ASP A 83 19.39 5.56 -6.77
N ALA A 84 19.18 5.91 -5.51
CA ALA A 84 19.59 5.06 -4.39
C ALA A 84 18.79 3.75 -4.33
N VAL A 85 17.48 3.81 -4.63
CA VAL A 85 16.63 2.61 -4.69
C VAL A 85 17.10 1.66 -5.79
N ARG A 86 17.44 2.17 -6.96
CA ARG A 86 17.97 1.39 -8.08
C ARG A 86 19.33 0.77 -7.78
N ALA A 87 20.22 1.55 -7.18
CA ALA A 87 21.62 1.15 -7.01
C ALA A 87 21.83 0.12 -5.88
N ASP A 88 20.99 0.18 -4.82
CA ASP A 88 21.22 -0.60 -3.60
C ASP A 88 20.00 -1.40 -3.16
N LEU A 89 18.83 -0.78 -3.01
CA LEU A 89 17.70 -1.38 -2.29
C LEU A 89 16.97 -2.46 -3.10
N LEU A 90 16.72 -2.24 -4.39
CA LEU A 90 16.12 -3.24 -5.27
C LEU A 90 17.04 -4.42 -5.56
N PRO A 91 18.35 -4.23 -5.82
CA PRO A 91 19.30 -5.35 -5.90
C PRO A 91 19.34 -6.22 -4.65
N TRP A 92 19.27 -5.60 -3.45
CA TRP A 92 19.15 -6.33 -2.20
C TRP A 92 17.87 -7.17 -2.16
N LEU A 93 16.70 -6.57 -2.48
CA LEU A 93 15.43 -7.30 -2.55
C LEU A 93 15.49 -8.47 -3.53
N ALA A 94 16.10 -8.28 -4.70
CA ALA A 94 16.22 -9.32 -5.72
C ALA A 94 17.02 -10.55 -5.24
N THR A 95 17.96 -10.36 -4.30
CA THR A 95 18.79 -11.43 -3.76
C THR A 95 18.20 -12.09 -2.52
N HIS A 96 17.41 -11.36 -1.72
CA HIS A 96 16.91 -11.81 -0.42
C HIS A 96 15.44 -12.22 -0.43
N VAL A 97 14.63 -11.71 -1.38
CA VAL A 97 13.21 -12.04 -1.51
C VAL A 97 12.97 -12.78 -2.83
N ARG A 98 12.69 -14.08 -2.76
CA ARG A 98 12.60 -14.95 -3.94
C ARG A 98 11.18 -15.44 -4.24
N ARG A 99 10.35 -15.55 -3.21
CA ARG A 99 8.99 -16.11 -3.30
C ARG A 99 7.92 -15.05 -3.17
N ALA A 100 8.08 -14.13 -2.23
CA ALA A 100 7.16 -13.02 -2.06
C ALA A 100 7.26 -12.05 -3.26
N ARG A 101 6.11 -11.52 -3.69
CA ARG A 101 6.06 -10.57 -4.81
C ARG A 101 6.27 -9.15 -4.32
N VAL A 102 7.13 -8.41 -5.00
CA VAL A 102 7.46 -7.03 -4.64
C VAL A 102 6.71 -6.06 -5.54
N LEU A 103 5.86 -5.23 -4.94
CA LEU A 103 5.27 -4.08 -5.60
C LEU A 103 6.02 -2.82 -5.15
N VAL A 104 6.45 -1.98 -6.08
CA VAL A 104 7.13 -0.74 -5.74
C VAL A 104 6.12 0.39 -5.61
N ASN A 105 6.05 1.01 -4.43
CA ASN A 105 5.20 2.19 -4.23
C ASN A 105 5.86 3.42 -4.84
N VAL A 106 5.15 4.10 -5.74
CA VAL A 106 5.65 5.25 -6.49
C VAL A 106 4.91 6.50 -6.08
N VAL A 107 5.66 7.57 -5.89
CA VAL A 107 5.12 8.92 -5.62
C VAL A 107 5.78 9.94 -6.54
N GLY A 108 5.03 10.98 -6.87
CA GLY A 108 5.50 12.16 -7.60
C GLY A 108 4.70 13.39 -7.17
N PHE A 109 5.16 14.56 -7.56
CA PHE A 109 4.51 15.86 -7.34
C PHE A 109 4.01 16.47 -8.65
N THR A 110 4.34 15.80 -9.75
CA THR A 110 3.81 16.06 -11.10
C THR A 110 3.54 14.73 -11.79
N THR A 111 2.72 14.74 -12.83
CA THR A 111 2.48 13.57 -13.69
C THR A 111 3.79 12.99 -14.24
N GLU A 112 4.71 13.87 -14.62
CA GLU A 112 6.01 13.54 -15.20
C GLU A 112 6.91 12.78 -14.21
N GLU A 113 6.95 13.21 -12.95
CA GLU A 113 7.73 12.53 -11.91
C GLU A 113 7.27 11.10 -11.67
N TYR A 114 5.96 10.84 -11.63
CA TYR A 114 5.44 9.47 -11.56
C TYR A 114 5.92 8.62 -12.74
N ALA A 115 5.80 9.15 -13.96
CA ALA A 115 6.21 8.46 -15.17
C ALA A 115 7.72 8.20 -15.23
N GLN A 116 8.55 9.17 -14.78
CA GLN A 116 10.00 9.03 -14.73
C GLN A 116 10.44 7.99 -13.70
N VAL A 117 9.82 7.95 -12.52
CA VAL A 117 10.11 6.92 -11.50
C VAL A 117 9.76 5.53 -12.03
N VAL A 118 8.57 5.37 -12.62
CA VAL A 118 8.17 4.08 -13.23
C VAL A 118 9.15 3.67 -14.33
N ALA A 119 9.48 4.57 -15.26
CA ALA A 119 10.43 4.31 -16.34
C ALA A 119 11.83 3.94 -15.83
N GLY A 120 12.29 4.63 -14.78
CA GLY A 120 13.59 4.37 -14.17
C GLY A 120 13.68 3.03 -13.45
N LEU A 121 12.55 2.44 -13.08
CA LEU A 121 12.47 1.16 -12.35
C LEU A 121 12.00 0.00 -13.25
N ASP A 122 11.45 0.29 -14.43
CA ASP A 122 10.97 -0.76 -15.34
C ASP A 122 12.10 -1.71 -15.75
N GLY A 123 11.81 -3.01 -15.77
CA GLY A 123 12.78 -4.05 -16.09
C GLY A 123 13.77 -4.39 -14.97
N MET A 124 13.74 -3.73 -13.81
CA MET A 124 14.59 -4.14 -12.69
C MET A 124 14.15 -5.48 -12.11
N PRO A 125 15.12 -6.37 -11.73
CA PRO A 125 14.79 -7.62 -11.07
C PRO A 125 14.05 -7.37 -9.75
N ALA A 126 13.27 -8.36 -9.32
CA ALA A 126 12.39 -8.37 -8.16
C ALA A 126 11.04 -7.63 -8.31
N ILE A 127 10.87 -6.69 -9.24
CA ILE A 127 9.62 -5.94 -9.35
C ILE A 127 8.55 -6.79 -10.04
N ALA A 128 7.45 -7.04 -9.31
CA ALA A 128 6.25 -7.69 -9.84
C ALA A 128 5.18 -6.67 -10.29
N GLY A 129 5.30 -5.40 -9.94
CA GLY A 129 4.39 -4.33 -10.32
C GLY A 129 4.63 -3.04 -9.55
N PHE A 130 3.80 -2.05 -9.82
CA PHE A 130 3.84 -0.73 -9.20
C PHE A 130 2.54 -0.43 -8.44
N GLU A 131 2.67 0.23 -7.30
CA GLU A 131 1.54 0.86 -6.60
C GLU A 131 1.70 2.38 -6.69
N LEU A 132 0.85 3.06 -7.45
CA LEU A 132 0.87 4.52 -7.54
C LEU A 132 0.15 5.12 -6.33
N ASN A 133 0.89 5.81 -5.47
CA ASN A 133 0.32 6.48 -4.31
C ASN A 133 -0.23 7.87 -4.72
N LEU A 134 -1.52 7.94 -4.94
CA LEU A 134 -2.19 9.14 -5.43
C LEU A 134 -2.61 10.11 -4.31
N SER A 135 -2.31 9.79 -3.04
CA SER A 135 -2.56 10.68 -1.89
C SER A 135 -1.47 11.75 -1.69
N CYS A 136 -0.62 12.00 -2.69
CA CYS A 136 0.33 13.11 -2.65
C CYS A 136 -0.38 14.43 -2.92
N PRO A 137 0.00 15.52 -2.23
CA PRO A 137 -0.56 16.83 -2.52
C PRO A 137 -0.12 17.31 -3.91
N ASN A 138 -1.10 17.75 -4.71
CA ASN A 138 -0.85 18.43 -5.97
C ASN A 138 -0.44 19.88 -5.70
N THR A 139 0.85 20.16 -5.83
CA THR A 139 1.39 21.51 -5.57
C THR A 139 0.85 22.56 -6.53
N LEU A 140 0.48 22.18 -7.76
CA LEU A 140 -0.11 23.06 -8.76
C LEU A 140 -1.59 23.36 -8.48
N ALA A 141 -2.29 22.48 -7.77
CA ALA A 141 -3.71 22.63 -7.41
C ALA A 141 -3.90 23.01 -5.93
N GLY A 142 -3.01 23.79 -5.35
CA GLY A 142 -3.16 24.30 -3.98
C GLY A 142 -3.03 23.25 -2.87
N GLY A 143 -2.38 22.13 -3.14
CA GLY A 143 -2.11 21.07 -2.13
C GLY A 143 -3.20 20.01 -2.00
N LEU A 144 -4.22 20.00 -2.87
CA LEU A 144 -5.18 18.89 -2.95
C LEU A 144 -4.49 17.59 -3.35
N GLU A 145 -4.93 16.45 -2.80
CA GLU A 145 -4.42 15.14 -3.22
C GLU A 145 -4.72 14.88 -4.70
N PHE A 146 -3.75 14.37 -5.46
CA PHE A 146 -3.96 13.98 -6.86
C PHE A 146 -5.14 13.03 -7.05
N GLY A 147 -5.33 12.12 -6.09
CA GLY A 147 -6.40 11.15 -6.11
C GLY A 147 -7.81 11.72 -5.96
N THR A 148 -7.98 13.01 -5.66
CA THR A 148 -9.31 13.64 -5.55
C THR A 148 -9.84 14.16 -6.89
N ASP A 149 -8.98 14.33 -7.90
CA ASP A 149 -9.34 14.79 -9.24
C ASP A 149 -9.26 13.63 -10.24
N PRO A 150 -10.39 13.19 -10.83
CA PRO A 150 -10.42 12.11 -11.82
C PRO A 150 -9.50 12.34 -13.02
N GLU A 151 -9.36 13.59 -13.46
CA GLU A 151 -8.50 13.92 -14.59
C GLU A 151 -7.02 13.81 -14.24
N CYS A 152 -6.63 14.18 -13.02
CA CYS A 152 -5.27 13.94 -12.51
C CYS A 152 -4.96 12.45 -12.41
N VAL A 153 -5.88 11.64 -11.87
CA VAL A 153 -5.72 10.17 -11.79
C VAL A 153 -5.54 9.58 -13.19
N ARG A 154 -6.39 9.98 -14.15
CA ARG A 154 -6.30 9.51 -15.54
C ARG A 154 -4.94 9.82 -16.14
N ARG A 155 -4.48 11.07 -16.05
CA ARG A 155 -3.18 11.51 -16.61
C ARG A 155 -2.01 10.77 -15.98
N ILE A 156 -1.97 10.63 -14.67
CA ILE A 156 -0.87 9.94 -13.97
C ILE A 156 -0.83 8.46 -14.36
N VAL A 157 -1.96 7.76 -14.30
CA VAL A 157 -2.02 6.34 -14.64
C VAL A 157 -1.64 6.11 -16.11
N ALA A 158 -2.18 6.88 -17.04
CA ALA A 158 -1.86 6.77 -18.45
C ALA A 158 -0.38 7.07 -18.74
N ALA A 159 0.19 8.12 -18.12
CA ALA A 159 1.60 8.44 -18.26
C ALA A 159 2.52 7.35 -17.72
N CYS A 160 2.15 6.68 -16.63
CA CYS A 160 2.88 5.51 -16.10
C CYS A 160 2.71 4.28 -17.00
N ARG A 161 1.48 4.03 -17.51
CA ARG A 161 1.17 2.86 -18.33
C ARG A 161 2.01 2.78 -19.60
N ILE A 162 2.28 3.89 -20.27
CA ILE A 162 3.14 3.91 -21.46
C ILE A 162 4.62 3.63 -21.16
N ARG A 163 5.04 3.65 -19.89
CA ARG A 163 6.43 3.44 -19.45
C ARG A 163 6.71 2.00 -19.01
N THR A 164 5.70 1.19 -18.78
CA THR A 164 5.88 -0.18 -18.29
C THR A 164 4.81 -1.12 -18.80
N ARG A 165 5.12 -2.40 -18.88
CA ARG A 165 4.14 -3.47 -19.07
C ARG A 165 3.82 -4.20 -17.75
N LEU A 166 4.56 -3.90 -16.68
CA LEU A 166 4.29 -4.48 -15.36
C LEU A 166 2.94 -3.98 -14.83
N PRO A 167 2.29 -4.75 -13.98
CA PRO A 167 1.03 -4.36 -13.35
C PRO A 167 1.11 -3.04 -12.60
N ILE A 168 0.06 -2.23 -12.71
CA ILE A 168 -0.12 -0.96 -12.02
C ILE A 168 -1.35 -1.04 -11.12
N SER A 169 -1.16 -0.81 -9.82
CA SER A 169 -2.24 -0.60 -8.85
C SER A 169 -2.34 0.88 -8.49
N ALA A 170 -3.53 1.48 -8.57
CA ALA A 170 -3.77 2.83 -8.10
C ALA A 170 -4.24 2.80 -6.64
N LYS A 171 -3.51 3.45 -5.73
CA LYS A 171 -3.88 3.51 -4.32
C LYS A 171 -4.73 4.71 -4.01
N LEU A 172 -5.97 4.45 -3.54
CA LEU A 172 -7.02 5.43 -3.37
C LEU A 172 -7.25 5.78 -1.89
N SER A 173 -7.62 7.04 -1.65
CA SER A 173 -7.95 7.58 -0.33
C SER A 173 -9.34 7.14 0.14
N PRO A 174 -9.53 6.85 1.45
CA PRO A 174 -10.87 6.63 2.00
C PRO A 174 -11.72 7.91 2.09
N ALA A 175 -11.11 9.07 1.91
CA ALA A 175 -11.80 10.36 1.95
C ALA A 175 -12.50 10.71 0.61
N LEU A 176 -12.35 9.89 -0.43
CA LEU A 176 -13.03 10.09 -1.70
C LEU A 176 -14.54 9.88 -1.56
N PRO A 177 -15.36 10.78 -2.13
CA PRO A 177 -16.82 10.64 -2.10
C PRO A 177 -17.31 9.44 -2.93
N ASP A 178 -16.59 9.06 -3.99
CA ASP A 178 -16.89 7.93 -4.87
C ASP A 178 -15.61 7.13 -5.20
N ILE A 179 -15.20 6.25 -4.27
CA ILE A 179 -14.06 5.36 -4.47
C ILE A 179 -14.26 4.42 -5.67
N PRO A 180 -15.44 3.76 -5.86
CA PRO A 180 -15.69 2.93 -7.02
C PRO A 180 -15.61 3.67 -8.36
N GLY A 181 -16.13 4.89 -8.44
CA GLY A 181 -16.02 5.74 -9.65
C GLY A 181 -14.56 6.07 -9.95
N MET A 182 -13.76 6.39 -8.94
CA MET A 182 -12.33 6.64 -9.11
C MET A 182 -11.57 5.37 -9.55
N ALA A 183 -11.97 4.19 -9.05
CA ALA A 183 -11.41 2.91 -9.50
C ALA A 183 -11.68 2.66 -10.99
N LEU A 184 -12.88 3.02 -11.50
CA LEU A 184 -13.18 2.96 -12.92
C LEU A 184 -12.29 3.92 -13.74
N VAL A 185 -12.09 5.15 -13.27
CA VAL A 185 -11.19 6.12 -13.91
C VAL A 185 -9.77 5.56 -14.00
N ALA A 186 -9.25 4.98 -12.93
CA ALA A 186 -7.92 4.37 -12.91
C ALA A 186 -7.83 3.17 -13.87
N ARG A 187 -8.84 2.29 -13.89
CA ARG A 187 -8.91 1.15 -14.81
C ARG A 187 -8.90 1.59 -16.26
N ASP A 188 -9.76 2.53 -16.60
CA ASP A 188 -9.92 3.02 -17.97
C ASP A 188 -8.68 3.78 -18.48
N ALA A 189 -7.84 4.28 -17.55
CA ALA A 189 -6.53 4.86 -17.83
C ALA A 189 -5.40 3.82 -17.92
N GLY A 190 -5.66 2.53 -17.62
CA GLY A 190 -4.70 1.43 -17.76
C GLY A 190 -4.15 0.86 -16.45
N ALA A 191 -4.78 1.14 -15.30
CA ALA A 191 -4.46 0.44 -14.07
C ALA A 191 -5.05 -0.99 -14.10
N ASP A 192 -4.24 -1.97 -13.66
CA ASP A 192 -4.63 -3.38 -13.57
C ASP A 192 -5.37 -3.68 -12.27
N ALA A 193 -5.23 -2.81 -11.27
CA ALA A 193 -5.83 -2.95 -9.95
C ALA A 193 -5.99 -1.61 -9.24
N VAL A 194 -6.66 -1.68 -8.09
CA VAL A 194 -6.62 -0.61 -7.09
C VAL A 194 -6.27 -1.15 -5.71
N SER A 195 -5.56 -0.32 -4.92
CA SER A 195 -5.36 -0.54 -3.48
C SER A 195 -6.31 0.37 -2.71
N VAL A 196 -7.17 -0.20 -1.88
CA VAL A 196 -8.13 0.53 -1.04
C VAL A 196 -8.12 -0.04 0.38
N VAL A 197 -7.92 0.80 1.39
CA VAL A 197 -7.86 2.26 1.38
C VAL A 197 -6.50 2.74 1.89
N ASN A 198 -6.13 3.98 1.53
CA ASN A 198 -5.04 4.68 2.21
C ASN A 198 -5.50 5.14 3.61
N THR A 199 -4.68 5.90 4.33
CA THR A 199 -5.03 6.48 5.64
C THR A 199 -6.07 7.59 5.51
N LEU A 200 -6.92 7.74 6.54
CA LEU A 200 -7.94 8.79 6.59
C LEU A 200 -7.32 10.06 7.20
N PRO A 201 -7.53 11.25 6.62
CA PRO A 201 -7.05 12.49 7.22
C PRO A 201 -7.53 12.68 8.65
N GLY A 202 -6.63 13.11 9.54
CA GLY A 202 -6.94 13.33 10.94
C GLY A 202 -5.95 14.26 11.65
N LEU A 203 -6.33 14.70 12.84
CA LEU A 203 -5.54 15.60 13.68
C LEU A 203 -5.75 15.26 15.15
N LEU A 204 -4.68 15.34 15.94
CA LEU A 204 -4.74 15.19 17.39
C LEU A 204 -3.96 16.31 18.08
N PHE A 205 -4.55 16.83 19.14
CA PHE A 205 -3.85 17.71 20.08
C PHE A 205 -3.21 16.92 21.22
N ALA A 206 -2.12 17.44 21.77
CA ALA A 206 -1.58 16.94 23.02
C ALA A 206 -2.58 17.17 24.16
N GLU A 207 -2.55 16.32 25.18
CA GLU A 207 -3.49 16.41 26.32
C GLU A 207 -3.36 17.73 27.08
N HIS A 208 -2.14 18.31 27.06
CA HIS A 208 -1.86 19.58 27.73
C HIS A 208 -1.16 20.55 26.76
N GLY A 209 -1.44 21.85 26.90
CA GLY A 209 -0.74 22.92 26.20
C GLY A 209 -1.19 23.22 24.76
N GLY A 210 -2.22 22.53 24.23
CA GLY A 210 -2.84 22.83 22.92
C GLY A 210 -1.95 22.59 21.69
N ALA A 211 -0.75 22.02 21.84
CA ALA A 211 0.14 21.70 20.73
C ALA A 211 -0.39 20.48 19.93
N PHE A 212 0.00 20.39 18.66
CA PHE A 212 -0.28 19.20 17.86
C PHE A 212 0.55 17.99 18.31
N ARG A 213 -0.02 16.79 18.22
CA ARG A 213 0.72 15.55 18.51
C ARG A 213 1.74 15.18 17.44
N LEU A 214 1.58 15.68 16.22
CA LEU A 214 2.54 15.52 15.11
C LEU A 214 3.23 16.82 14.80
N GLY A 215 4.52 16.76 14.44
CA GLY A 215 5.30 17.92 14.05
C GLY A 215 4.76 18.67 12.82
N ASN A 216 4.03 17.97 11.95
CA ASN A 216 3.36 18.54 10.78
C ASN A 216 1.91 19.02 11.08
N GLY A 217 1.42 18.86 12.31
CA GLY A 217 0.04 19.17 12.70
C GLY A 217 -0.92 18.01 12.41
N ASN A 218 -1.32 17.85 11.16
CA ASN A 218 -2.22 16.77 10.72
C ASN A 218 -1.46 15.57 10.17
N GLY A 219 -2.19 14.47 9.93
CA GLY A 219 -1.66 13.24 9.36
C GLY A 219 -2.73 12.27 8.91
N GLY A 220 -2.33 11.05 8.61
CA GLY A 220 -3.22 9.96 8.23
C GLY A 220 -3.52 9.03 9.41
N VAL A 221 -4.79 8.81 9.68
CA VAL A 221 -5.31 7.81 10.63
C VAL A 221 -5.22 6.43 10.02
N SER A 222 -4.69 5.47 10.77
CA SER A 222 -4.61 4.05 10.42
C SER A 222 -4.90 3.17 11.64
N GLY A 223 -4.97 1.86 11.44
CA GLY A 223 -5.25 0.89 12.50
C GLY A 223 -6.67 0.33 12.46
N PRO A 224 -7.13 -0.35 13.52
CA PRO A 224 -8.37 -1.12 13.55
C PRO A 224 -9.62 -0.38 13.12
N VAL A 225 -9.67 0.93 13.37
CA VAL A 225 -10.80 1.79 12.98
C VAL A 225 -11.10 1.80 11.48
N LEU A 226 -10.10 1.46 10.65
CA LEU A 226 -10.27 1.42 9.20
C LEU A 226 -10.77 0.07 8.67
N LEU A 227 -10.87 -0.98 9.47
CA LEU A 227 -11.30 -2.29 8.99
C LEU A 227 -12.69 -2.23 8.30
N PRO A 228 -13.75 -1.74 8.96
CA PRO A 228 -15.07 -1.70 8.32
C PRO A 228 -15.12 -0.76 7.11
N VAL A 229 -14.34 0.31 7.12
CA VAL A 229 -14.25 1.26 5.99
C VAL A 229 -13.59 0.60 4.77
N GLY A 230 -12.46 -0.09 4.99
CA GLY A 230 -11.74 -0.78 3.93
C GLY A 230 -12.52 -1.95 3.34
N VAL A 231 -13.16 -2.77 4.19
CA VAL A 231 -14.00 -3.90 3.74
C VAL A 231 -15.17 -3.40 2.87
N LEU A 232 -15.86 -2.34 3.29
CA LEU A 232 -16.94 -1.72 2.50
C LEU A 232 -16.42 -1.15 1.18
N ALA A 233 -15.28 -0.48 1.19
CA ALA A 233 -14.67 0.06 -0.02
C ALA A 233 -14.35 -1.04 -1.03
N VAL A 234 -13.74 -2.15 -0.57
CA VAL A 234 -13.47 -3.32 -1.42
C VAL A 234 -14.75 -3.86 -2.05
N ALA A 235 -15.78 -4.14 -1.25
CA ALA A 235 -17.04 -4.69 -1.73
C ALA A 235 -17.65 -3.82 -2.85
N ARG A 236 -17.72 -2.50 -2.62
CA ARG A 236 -18.27 -1.55 -3.59
C ARG A 236 -17.43 -1.43 -4.87
N VAL A 237 -16.09 -1.46 -4.74
CA VAL A 237 -15.20 -1.41 -5.90
C VAL A 237 -15.36 -2.68 -6.74
N VAL A 238 -15.32 -3.85 -6.12
CA VAL A 238 -15.47 -5.14 -6.83
C VAL A 238 -16.81 -5.20 -7.57
N GLU A 239 -17.91 -4.82 -6.91
CA GLU A 239 -19.24 -4.76 -7.50
C GLU A 239 -19.29 -3.81 -8.70
N ARG A 240 -18.85 -2.56 -8.52
CA ARG A 240 -18.97 -1.50 -9.53
C ARG A 240 -18.05 -1.70 -10.73
N THR A 241 -16.88 -2.31 -10.53
CA THR A 241 -15.88 -2.51 -11.60
C THR A 241 -16.06 -3.82 -12.36
N GLY A 242 -16.96 -4.70 -11.92
CA GLY A 242 -17.16 -6.01 -12.55
C GLY A 242 -15.98 -6.97 -12.29
N GLY A 243 -15.30 -6.85 -11.15
CA GLY A 243 -14.25 -7.78 -10.73
C GLY A 243 -12.82 -7.32 -10.99
N MET A 244 -12.57 -6.02 -11.13
CA MET A 244 -11.19 -5.49 -11.11
C MET A 244 -10.47 -5.98 -9.86
N PRO A 245 -9.22 -6.49 -9.95
CA PRO A 245 -8.46 -6.91 -8.79
C PRO A 245 -8.30 -5.78 -7.76
N VAL A 246 -8.57 -6.08 -6.48
CA VAL A 246 -8.48 -5.12 -5.39
C VAL A 246 -7.51 -5.63 -4.32
N ILE A 247 -6.56 -4.79 -3.93
CA ILE A 247 -5.75 -4.98 -2.73
C ILE A 247 -6.48 -4.26 -1.59
N GLY A 248 -7.12 -5.02 -0.68
CA GLY A 248 -7.83 -4.45 0.46
C GLY A 248 -6.84 -4.10 1.59
N VAL A 249 -6.86 -2.86 2.06
CA VAL A 249 -5.93 -2.35 3.08
C VAL A 249 -6.70 -1.58 4.16
N GLY A 250 -6.30 -1.77 5.41
CA GLY A 250 -6.82 -1.02 6.57
C GLY A 250 -7.33 -1.92 7.68
N GLY A 251 -6.78 -1.76 8.86
CA GLY A 251 -7.27 -2.35 10.10
C GLY A 251 -6.98 -3.83 10.34
N VAL A 252 -6.29 -4.52 9.47
CA VAL A 252 -5.98 -5.96 9.58
C VAL A 252 -5.07 -6.24 10.77
N ARG A 253 -5.50 -7.16 11.68
CA ARG A 253 -4.76 -7.61 12.87
C ARG A 253 -4.84 -9.12 13.09
N SER A 254 -5.67 -9.83 12.35
CA SER A 254 -5.93 -11.26 12.54
C SER A 254 -6.27 -11.95 11.23
N ALA A 255 -6.26 -13.27 11.22
CA ALA A 255 -6.76 -14.05 10.08
C ALA A 255 -8.26 -13.82 9.83
N ALA A 256 -9.04 -13.55 10.88
CA ALA A 256 -10.45 -13.20 10.73
C ALA A 256 -10.64 -11.90 9.94
N ASP A 257 -9.80 -10.88 10.17
CA ASP A 257 -9.83 -9.62 9.42
C ASP A 257 -9.44 -9.85 7.95
N VAL A 258 -8.44 -10.70 7.67
CA VAL A 258 -8.09 -11.10 6.30
C VAL A 258 -9.29 -11.75 5.62
N ARG A 259 -10.00 -12.67 6.30
CA ARG A 259 -11.19 -13.32 5.74
C ARG A 259 -12.31 -12.34 5.43
N GLN A 260 -12.47 -11.25 6.21
CA GLN A 260 -13.43 -10.17 5.92
C GLN A 260 -13.17 -9.55 4.54
N TYR A 261 -11.93 -9.17 4.27
CA TYR A 261 -11.53 -8.61 2.99
C TYR A 261 -11.70 -9.60 1.84
N LEU A 262 -11.33 -10.87 2.04
CA LEU A 262 -11.50 -11.91 1.02
C LEU A 262 -12.97 -12.18 0.70
N ARG A 263 -13.86 -12.16 1.71
CA ARG A 263 -15.32 -12.26 1.53
C ARG A 263 -15.89 -11.06 0.78
N ALA A 264 -15.30 -9.86 0.96
CA ALA A 264 -15.66 -8.67 0.22
C ALA A 264 -15.15 -8.67 -1.24
N GLY A 265 -14.37 -9.70 -1.64
CA GLY A 265 -13.84 -9.85 -2.98
C GLY A 265 -12.42 -9.33 -3.19
N ALA A 266 -11.68 -9.00 -2.13
CA ALA A 266 -10.28 -8.63 -2.27
C ALA A 266 -9.45 -9.77 -2.90
N ALA A 267 -8.61 -9.44 -3.86
CA ALA A 267 -7.65 -10.36 -4.43
C ALA A 267 -6.44 -10.57 -3.50
N LEU A 268 -5.98 -9.49 -2.88
CA LEU A 268 -4.90 -9.47 -1.88
C LEU A 268 -5.32 -8.61 -0.69
N VAL A 269 -4.65 -8.80 0.45
CA VAL A 269 -4.96 -8.09 1.70
C VAL A 269 -3.69 -7.51 2.30
N GLY A 270 -3.65 -6.18 2.44
CA GLY A 270 -2.52 -5.45 2.98
C GLY A 270 -2.59 -5.27 4.50
N ILE A 271 -1.51 -5.61 5.20
CA ILE A 271 -1.33 -5.34 6.62
C ILE A 271 -0.29 -4.23 6.81
N GLY A 272 -0.63 -3.20 7.59
CA GLY A 272 0.24 -2.05 7.87
C GLY A 272 0.50 -1.86 9.36
N THR A 273 -0.25 -1.00 10.03
CA THR A 273 -0.06 -0.55 11.43
C THR A 273 0.20 -1.70 12.41
N ALA A 274 -0.52 -2.81 12.29
CA ALA A 274 -0.35 -3.95 13.18
C ALA A 274 1.01 -4.64 13.00
N ALA A 275 1.55 -4.68 11.78
CA ALA A 275 2.87 -5.23 11.50
C ALA A 275 4.00 -4.27 11.90
N LEU A 276 3.76 -2.96 11.99
CA LEU A 276 4.70 -2.01 12.61
C LEU A 276 4.81 -2.23 14.12
N ALA A 277 3.68 -2.53 14.78
CA ALA A 277 3.66 -2.81 16.22
C ALA A 277 4.25 -4.21 16.55
N ASP A 278 4.04 -5.18 15.68
CA ASP A 278 4.51 -6.55 15.81
C ASP A 278 4.92 -7.12 14.46
N PRO A 279 6.19 -7.01 14.07
CA PRO A 279 6.67 -7.45 12.77
C PRO A 279 6.46 -8.93 12.45
N ARG A 280 6.32 -9.79 13.48
CA ARG A 280 6.07 -11.24 13.31
C ARG A 280 4.58 -11.59 13.20
N LEU A 281 3.69 -10.64 13.39
CA LEU A 281 2.25 -10.85 13.28
C LEU A 281 1.82 -11.40 11.90
N PRO A 282 2.35 -10.92 10.76
CA PRO A 282 1.97 -11.44 9.45
C PRO A 282 2.21 -12.94 9.30
N GLU A 283 3.34 -13.46 9.80
CA GLU A 283 3.62 -14.90 9.75
C GLU A 283 2.63 -15.71 10.60
N ARG A 284 2.20 -15.17 11.75
CA ARG A 284 1.20 -15.85 12.60
C ARG A 284 -0.16 -15.90 11.92
N ILE A 285 -0.56 -14.80 11.27
CA ILE A 285 -1.81 -14.73 10.48
C ILE A 285 -1.77 -15.78 9.35
N ILE A 286 -0.66 -15.87 8.61
CA ILE A 286 -0.53 -16.85 7.52
C ILE A 286 -0.67 -18.27 8.06
N ARG A 287 0.02 -18.61 9.14
CA ARG A 287 -0.10 -19.93 9.78
C ARG A 287 -1.53 -20.25 10.23
N GLU A 288 -2.26 -19.26 10.72
CA GLU A 288 -3.68 -19.42 11.09
C GLU A 288 -4.59 -19.63 9.87
N LEU A 289 -4.33 -18.93 8.77
CA LEU A 289 -5.04 -19.12 7.50
C LEU A 289 -4.78 -20.51 6.91
N GLU A 290 -3.52 -20.98 6.95
CA GLU A 290 -3.09 -22.32 6.48
C GLU A 290 -3.79 -23.46 7.25
N ARG A 291 -4.09 -23.27 8.53
CA ARG A 291 -4.80 -24.26 9.36
C ARG A 291 -6.29 -24.39 9.04
N GLY A 292 -6.85 -23.49 8.26
CA GLY A 292 -8.23 -23.60 7.77
C GLY A 292 -9.32 -23.46 8.84
N HIS A 293 -9.04 -22.93 10.02
CA HIS A 293 -10.02 -22.80 11.07
C HIS A 293 -10.96 -21.60 10.82
N GLY A 294 -12.25 -21.93 10.67
CA GLY A 294 -13.42 -21.07 10.74
C GLY A 294 -13.93 -20.45 9.50
#